data_41c4cb5b572bd58565a57cc449fe863d
#
_entry.id   41c4cb5b572bd58565a57cc449fe863d
#
_cell.length_a   1.000
_cell.length_b   1.000
_cell.length_c   1.000
_cell.angle_alpha   90.00
_cell.angle_beta   90.00
_cell.angle_gamma   90.00
#
_symmetry.space_group_name_H-M   'P 1'
#
loop_
_entity.id
_entity.type
_entity.pdbx_description
1 polymer ?
#
loop_
_entity_poly.entity_id
_entity_poly.type
_entity_poly.pdbx_seq_one_letter_code
_entity_poly.pdbx_strand_id
1 'polypeptide(L)'
;MILSIKSVVVFCFIIFTIALFSAAISSCTLNSDKEIVNDSIPEVPWYGWNKYQIKPEDSLVRLGHDLIANTSYYFGPHGTIATITNGMNCQNCHVQAGIIPWGNNFSAVVMSYPSLSSRSGKMQSIAQRINGCFERSLNGKAIDSSSREMQAIIAYMHWIGDDVPHNRKPLGSGIMKLPYLNRAADPARGKIVFMNVCQRCHGKDGEGQLNANASGYTYPPLWGEYSYNTGAGFYRISNVAGYVKNNMPFDEATYLHPKISDEEAWDVAAFIDSQPRPEFNVKNDYPDISKKPIDNPFGPYTDSFSEQQHKYGPFKPIEEAIKKLRKN
;
A
#
# COMPACT_ATOMS: atom_id res chain seq x y z
N MET A 1 47.37 34.96 59.86
CA MET A 1 46.17 35.54 59.25
C MET A 1 44.97 34.67 59.64
N ILE A 2 44.23 35.14 60.68
CA ILE A 2 43.15 34.35 61.33
C ILE A 2 41.89 34.58 60.54
N LEU A 3 41.43 33.59 59.78
CA LEU A 3 40.13 33.66 59.11
C LEU A 3 39.02 33.69 60.16
N SER A 4 38.15 34.69 60.07
CA SER A 4 37.03 34.87 60.98
C SER A 4 36.07 33.68 60.93
N ILE A 5 35.60 33.20 62.09
CA ILE A 5 34.64 32.09 62.27
C ILE A 5 33.38 32.28 61.37
N LYS A 6 32.98 33.49 61.11
CA LYS A 6 31.86 33.84 60.19
C LYS A 6 32.12 33.41 58.72
N SER A 7 33.35 33.53 58.25
CA SER A 7 33.74 33.10 56.87
C SER A 7 33.73 31.60 56.69
N VAL A 8 34.11 30.84 57.74
CA VAL A 8 34.09 29.38 57.71
C VAL A 8 32.66 28.83 57.69
N VAL A 9 31.74 29.45 58.48
CA VAL A 9 30.32 29.00 58.51
C VAL A 9 29.63 29.27 57.16
N VAL A 10 29.91 30.41 56.51
CA VAL A 10 29.31 30.70 55.19
C VAL A 10 29.86 29.76 54.14
N PHE A 11 31.13 29.39 54.19
CA PHE A 11 31.74 28.45 53.21
C PHE A 11 31.18 27.02 53.37
N CYS A 12 30.97 26.57 54.61
CA CYS A 12 30.34 25.27 54.90
C CYS A 12 28.87 25.23 54.45
N PHE A 13 28.15 26.34 54.57
CA PHE A 13 26.74 26.42 54.14
C PHE A 13 26.62 26.38 52.61
N ILE A 14 27.50 27.04 51.87
CA ILE A 14 27.54 27.02 50.37
C ILE A 14 27.91 25.63 49.84
N ILE A 15 28.85 24.94 50.47
CA ILE A 15 29.22 23.57 50.07
C ILE A 15 28.06 22.60 50.34
N PHE A 16 27.34 22.76 51.45
CA PHE A 16 26.20 21.89 51.80
C PHE A 16 24.99 22.10 50.85
N THR A 17 24.72 23.35 50.43
CA THR A 17 23.67 23.64 49.43
C THR A 17 24.02 23.16 48.03
N ILE A 18 25.28 23.23 47.63
CA ILE A 18 25.72 22.66 46.34
C ILE A 18 25.67 21.12 46.34
N ALA A 19 25.99 20.48 47.47
CA ALA A 19 25.89 19.01 47.59
C ALA A 19 24.41 18.53 47.55
N LEU A 20 23.50 19.26 48.17
CA LEU A 20 22.06 18.96 48.15
C LEU A 20 21.45 19.21 46.77
N PHE A 21 21.93 20.21 46.02
CA PHE A 21 21.46 20.48 44.64
C PHE A 21 22.01 19.43 43.65
N SER A 22 23.23 18.96 43.83
CA SER A 22 23.81 17.87 43.03
C SER A 22 23.11 16.52 43.28
N ALA A 23 22.69 16.23 44.50
CA ALA A 23 21.91 15.03 44.82
C ALA A 23 20.47 15.06 44.25
N ALA A 24 19.85 16.25 44.16
CA ALA A 24 18.54 16.41 43.55
C ALA A 24 18.54 16.30 42.02
N ILE A 25 19.67 16.63 41.38
CA ILE A 25 19.81 16.45 39.91
C ILE A 25 20.11 14.99 39.55
N SER A 26 20.80 14.25 40.45
CA SER A 26 21.14 12.84 40.22
C SER A 26 19.95 11.88 40.40
N SER A 27 18.85 12.32 41.03
CA SER A 27 17.63 11.50 41.21
C SER A 27 16.57 11.72 40.14
N CYS A 28 16.78 12.63 39.17
CA CYS A 28 15.87 12.86 38.06
C CYS A 28 16.28 12.17 36.74
N THR A 29 17.33 11.37 36.71
CA THR A 29 17.76 10.64 35.53
C THR A 29 17.56 9.13 35.62
N LEU A 30 16.73 8.66 36.56
CA LEU A 30 16.23 7.30 36.59
C LEU A 30 14.75 7.27 36.18
N ASN A 31 14.47 7.74 34.99
CA ASN A 31 13.25 7.34 34.30
C ASN A 31 13.66 6.49 33.09
N SER A 32 13.56 5.20 33.33
CA SER A 32 13.01 4.21 32.41
C SER A 32 13.07 4.67 30.96
N ASP A 33 14.21 4.54 30.35
CA ASP A 33 14.23 3.94 29.04
C ASP A 33 13.58 2.56 29.21
N LYS A 34 12.23 2.53 29.25
CA LYS A 34 11.54 1.45 28.63
C LYS A 34 12.04 1.54 27.20
N GLU A 35 13.07 0.76 26.88
CA GLU A 35 13.21 0.22 25.56
C GLU A 35 11.78 -0.16 25.18
N ILE A 36 11.19 0.66 24.31
CA ILE A 36 10.16 0.17 23.42
C ILE A 36 10.93 -0.92 22.71
N VAL A 37 10.81 -2.15 23.20
CA VAL A 37 11.11 -3.35 22.41
C VAL A 37 10.15 -3.19 21.27
N ASN A 38 10.64 -2.48 20.26
CA ASN A 38 10.08 -2.48 18.96
C ASN A 38 10.23 -3.94 18.54
N ASP A 39 9.17 -4.72 18.69
CA ASP A 39 8.99 -6.01 18.04
C ASP A 39 8.92 -5.76 16.52
N SER A 40 9.82 -4.91 16.04
CA SER A 40 10.14 -4.77 14.64
C SER A 40 10.70 -6.12 14.23
N ILE A 41 9.90 -6.88 13.51
CA ILE A 41 10.39 -7.95 12.64
C ILE A 41 11.69 -7.41 12.06
N PRO A 42 12.85 -8.08 12.31
CA PRO A 42 14.13 -7.54 11.87
C PRO A 42 14.02 -7.22 10.38
N GLU A 43 14.32 -5.98 10.02
CA GLU A 43 14.27 -5.50 8.66
C GLU A 43 15.05 -6.46 7.78
N VAL A 44 14.34 -7.14 6.89
CA VAL A 44 15.00 -8.00 5.91
C VAL A 44 15.33 -7.09 4.74
N PRO A 45 16.62 -6.93 4.40
CA PRO A 45 16.98 -6.14 3.24
C PRO A 45 16.32 -6.73 2.00
N TRP A 46 15.72 -5.87 1.19
CA TRP A 46 15.26 -6.25 -0.11
C TRP A 46 16.08 -5.52 -1.17
N TYR A 47 16.76 -6.31 -2.00
CA TYR A 47 17.66 -5.79 -3.01
C TYR A 47 17.02 -5.73 -4.41
N GLY A 48 15.78 -6.22 -4.57
CA GLY A 48 15.09 -6.22 -5.86
C GLY A 48 14.93 -4.84 -6.48
N TRP A 49 14.78 -3.79 -5.67
CA TRP A 49 14.75 -2.39 -6.14
C TRP A 49 16.12 -1.89 -6.65
N ASN A 50 17.21 -2.58 -6.33
CA ASN A 50 18.57 -2.31 -6.83
C ASN A 50 18.92 -3.15 -8.06
N LYS A 51 18.04 -4.04 -8.52
CA LYS A 51 18.26 -4.85 -9.72
C LYS A 51 17.98 -4.03 -10.97
N TYR A 52 18.89 -3.12 -11.30
CA TYR A 52 18.71 -2.15 -12.40
C TYR A 52 18.88 -2.73 -13.80
N GLN A 53 19.51 -3.87 -13.93
CA GLN A 53 19.82 -4.44 -15.24
C GLN A 53 19.47 -5.91 -15.32
N ILE A 54 18.42 -6.19 -16.09
CA ILE A 54 18.12 -7.56 -16.53
C ILE A 54 19.18 -7.92 -17.58
N LYS A 55 19.91 -8.99 -17.36
CA LYS A 55 20.97 -9.41 -18.26
C LYS A 55 20.44 -9.77 -19.65
N PRO A 56 21.23 -9.61 -20.73
CA PRO A 56 20.80 -9.96 -22.09
C PRO A 56 20.31 -11.40 -22.24
N GLU A 57 20.93 -12.34 -21.56
CA GLU A 57 20.57 -13.78 -21.57
C GLU A 57 19.22 -14.06 -20.88
N ASP A 58 18.76 -13.20 -19.98
CA ASP A 58 17.51 -13.36 -19.23
C ASP A 58 16.30 -12.89 -20.07
N SER A 59 16.17 -13.40 -21.29
CA SER A 59 15.16 -12.95 -22.27
C SER A 59 13.71 -13.13 -21.76
N LEU A 60 13.44 -14.18 -20.99
CA LEU A 60 12.11 -14.43 -20.42
C LEU A 60 11.79 -13.43 -19.32
N VAL A 61 12.74 -13.12 -18.43
CA VAL A 61 12.61 -12.11 -17.36
C VAL A 61 12.35 -10.73 -17.97
N ARG A 62 13.08 -10.39 -19.05
CA ARG A 62 12.91 -9.12 -19.76
C ARG A 62 11.53 -9.00 -20.38
N LEU A 63 11.06 -10.08 -21.04
CA LEU A 63 9.69 -10.11 -21.54
C LEU A 63 8.66 -9.91 -20.42
N GLY A 64 8.88 -10.54 -19.26
CA GLY A 64 8.00 -10.37 -18.09
C GLY A 64 7.96 -8.94 -17.57
N HIS A 65 9.13 -8.27 -17.49
CA HIS A 65 9.21 -6.85 -17.18
C HIS A 65 8.40 -6.02 -18.17
N ASP A 66 8.60 -6.24 -19.47
CA ASP A 66 7.94 -5.47 -20.53
C ASP A 66 6.43 -5.68 -20.54
N LEU A 67 5.95 -6.90 -20.29
CA LEU A 67 4.53 -7.21 -20.15
C LEU A 67 3.88 -6.48 -18.98
N ILE A 68 4.59 -6.30 -17.87
CA ILE A 68 4.11 -5.56 -16.69
C ILE A 68 4.17 -4.05 -16.95
N ALA A 69 5.26 -3.57 -17.50
CA ALA A 69 5.46 -2.14 -17.76
C ALA A 69 4.53 -1.61 -18.85
N ASN A 70 4.30 -2.43 -19.89
CA ASN A 70 3.59 -2.06 -21.10
C ASN A 70 2.40 -2.99 -21.40
N THR A 71 1.66 -3.40 -20.36
CA THR A 71 0.54 -4.36 -20.48
C THR A 71 -0.45 -3.96 -21.56
N SER A 72 -0.77 -2.67 -21.66
CA SER A 72 -1.69 -2.13 -22.66
C SER A 72 -1.21 -2.33 -24.11
N TYR A 73 0.09 -2.28 -24.35
CA TYR A 73 0.65 -2.56 -25.67
C TYR A 73 0.43 -4.01 -26.11
N TYR A 74 0.44 -4.94 -25.16
CA TYR A 74 0.27 -6.38 -25.43
C TYR A 74 -1.19 -6.82 -25.34
N PHE A 75 -1.95 -6.29 -24.40
CA PHE A 75 -3.30 -6.79 -24.04
C PHE A 75 -4.37 -5.70 -23.97
N GLY A 76 -4.03 -4.47 -24.27
CA GLY A 76 -4.97 -3.33 -24.26
C GLY A 76 -5.96 -3.35 -25.42
N PRO A 77 -6.77 -2.30 -25.58
CA PRO A 77 -7.75 -2.19 -26.68
C PRO A 77 -7.16 -2.30 -28.08
N HIS A 78 -5.85 -2.04 -28.22
CA HIS A 78 -5.08 -2.22 -29.45
C HIS A 78 -3.90 -3.18 -29.24
N GLY A 79 -4.08 -4.16 -28.35
CA GLY A 79 -3.02 -5.08 -27.94
C GLY A 79 -2.48 -5.94 -29.07
N THR A 80 -1.15 -6.10 -29.12
CA THR A 80 -0.45 -6.86 -30.17
C THR A 80 -0.60 -8.38 -30.01
N ILE A 81 -0.98 -8.85 -28.81
CA ILE A 81 -1.22 -10.26 -28.50
C ILE A 81 -2.72 -10.54 -28.42
N ALA A 82 -3.46 -9.71 -27.64
CA ALA A 82 -4.90 -9.84 -27.49
C ALA A 82 -5.52 -8.50 -27.05
N THR A 83 -6.81 -8.31 -27.31
CA THR A 83 -7.58 -7.12 -26.91
C THR A 83 -8.51 -7.48 -25.75
N ILE A 84 -7.96 -7.59 -24.55
CA ILE A 84 -8.65 -8.17 -23.39
C ILE A 84 -8.61 -7.32 -22.12
N THR A 85 -8.01 -6.12 -22.15
CA THR A 85 -7.94 -5.24 -20.97
C THR A 85 -8.40 -3.82 -21.29
N ASN A 86 -8.55 -3.01 -20.23
CA ASN A 86 -9.03 -1.63 -20.30
C ASN A 86 -7.98 -0.59 -20.77
N GLY A 87 -6.78 -1.03 -21.16
CA GLY A 87 -5.71 -0.13 -21.60
C GLY A 87 -4.80 0.39 -20.48
N MET A 88 -5.03 0.00 -19.23
CA MET A 88 -4.10 0.25 -18.14
C MET A 88 -2.93 -0.73 -18.16
N ASN A 89 -1.81 -0.34 -17.57
CA ASN A 89 -0.65 -1.18 -17.35
C ASN A 89 -0.59 -1.70 -15.91
N CYS A 90 -0.02 -2.86 -15.68
CA CYS A 90 0.22 -3.37 -14.33
C CYS A 90 1.03 -2.36 -13.49
N GLN A 91 2.02 -1.70 -14.08
CA GLN A 91 2.82 -0.69 -13.40
C GLN A 91 2.05 0.57 -12.97
N ASN A 92 0.83 0.82 -13.44
CA ASN A 92 0.00 1.91 -12.94
C ASN A 92 -0.37 1.71 -11.46
N CYS A 93 -0.45 0.45 -11.02
CA CYS A 93 -0.68 0.07 -9.62
C CYS A 93 0.58 -0.50 -8.94
N HIS A 94 1.57 -0.97 -9.72
CA HIS A 94 2.82 -1.57 -9.27
C HIS A 94 4.00 -0.73 -9.76
N VAL A 95 4.28 0.37 -9.06
CA VAL A 95 5.18 1.46 -9.50
C VAL A 95 6.51 0.92 -10.02
N GLN A 96 6.92 1.40 -11.22
CA GLN A 96 8.13 0.99 -11.93
C GLN A 96 8.22 -0.55 -12.05
N ALA A 97 7.21 -1.13 -12.65
CA ALA A 97 7.10 -2.58 -12.81
C ALA A 97 7.24 -3.39 -11.49
N GLY A 98 6.83 -2.78 -10.37
CA GLY A 98 6.77 -3.45 -9.06
C GLY A 98 8.08 -3.50 -8.29
N ILE A 99 9.02 -2.58 -8.52
CA ILE A 99 10.29 -2.51 -7.79
C ILE A 99 10.33 -1.42 -6.71
N ILE A 100 9.38 -0.48 -6.67
CA ILE A 100 9.43 0.63 -5.72
C ILE A 100 8.91 0.21 -4.34
N PRO A 101 9.68 0.44 -3.25
CA PRO A 101 9.21 0.21 -1.89
C PRO A 101 7.91 0.97 -1.61
N TRP A 102 6.91 0.29 -1.02
CA TRP A 102 5.56 0.80 -0.75
C TRP A 102 4.77 1.21 -2.01
N GLY A 103 5.33 1.02 -3.20
CA GLY A 103 4.67 1.21 -4.49
C GLY A 103 3.90 -0.02 -4.96
N ASN A 104 3.36 -0.82 -4.04
CA ASN A 104 2.70 -2.09 -4.33
C ASN A 104 3.64 -3.07 -5.05
N ASN A 105 4.89 -3.18 -4.59
CA ASN A 105 5.94 -3.95 -5.23
C ASN A 105 5.74 -5.47 -5.12
N PHE A 106 6.55 -6.21 -5.88
CA PHE A 106 6.47 -7.67 -5.99
C PHE A 106 7.45 -8.42 -5.09
N SER A 107 8.18 -7.74 -4.19
CA SER A 107 9.23 -8.34 -3.37
C SER A 107 8.80 -9.59 -2.60
N ALA A 108 7.56 -9.59 -2.08
CA ALA A 108 7.05 -10.69 -1.26
C ALA A 108 6.20 -11.70 -2.06
N VAL A 109 6.08 -11.59 -3.38
CA VAL A 109 5.18 -12.45 -4.17
C VAL A 109 5.64 -13.90 -4.13
N VAL A 110 6.89 -14.16 -4.50
CA VAL A 110 7.43 -15.54 -4.58
C VAL A 110 7.29 -16.30 -3.27
N MET A 111 7.48 -15.62 -2.16
CA MET A 111 7.39 -16.20 -0.83
C MET A 111 5.96 -16.40 -0.34
N SER A 112 5.01 -15.67 -0.93
CA SER A 112 3.62 -15.66 -0.51
C SER A 112 2.76 -16.69 -1.23
N TYR A 113 3.25 -17.29 -2.31
CA TYR A 113 2.48 -18.22 -3.14
C TYR A 113 3.20 -19.57 -3.31
N PRO A 114 2.46 -20.69 -3.39
CA PRO A 114 0.99 -20.79 -3.29
C PRO A 114 0.48 -20.47 -1.88
N SER A 115 -0.69 -19.84 -1.77
CA SER A 115 -1.30 -19.51 -0.48
C SER A 115 -2.80 -19.64 -0.47
N LEU A 116 -3.38 -19.82 0.73
CA LEU A 116 -4.83 -19.84 0.89
C LEU A 116 -5.37 -18.40 0.70
N SER A 117 -6.09 -18.18 -0.38
CA SER A 117 -6.73 -16.91 -0.67
C SER A 117 -7.99 -16.73 0.19
N SER A 118 -8.00 -15.72 1.06
CA SER A 118 -9.22 -15.38 1.82
C SER A 118 -10.39 -15.02 0.90
N ARG A 119 -10.11 -14.45 -0.27
CA ARG A 119 -11.13 -14.03 -1.24
C ARG A 119 -11.83 -15.23 -1.88
N SER A 120 -11.11 -16.25 -2.31
CA SER A 120 -11.70 -17.41 -2.97
C SER A 120 -11.95 -18.60 -2.04
N GLY A 121 -11.36 -18.60 -0.83
CA GLY A 121 -11.38 -19.78 0.07
C GLY A 121 -10.54 -20.95 -0.44
N LYS A 122 -9.73 -20.79 -1.49
CA LYS A 122 -8.96 -21.86 -2.14
C LYS A 122 -7.47 -21.54 -2.18
N MET A 123 -6.65 -22.58 -2.33
CA MET A 123 -5.23 -22.40 -2.64
C MET A 123 -5.09 -21.68 -3.98
N GLN A 124 -4.24 -20.67 -4.01
CA GLN A 124 -4.02 -19.78 -5.14
C GLN A 124 -2.55 -19.77 -5.53
N SER A 125 -2.27 -20.05 -6.80
CA SER A 125 -0.94 -19.90 -7.40
C SER A 125 -0.66 -18.45 -7.78
N ILE A 126 0.60 -18.14 -8.13
CA ILE A 126 0.99 -16.83 -8.68
C ILE A 126 0.19 -16.54 -9.97
N ALA A 127 0.08 -17.51 -10.89
CA ALA A 127 -0.69 -17.34 -12.12
C ALA A 127 -2.15 -16.98 -11.87
N GLN A 128 -2.81 -17.68 -10.95
CA GLN A 128 -4.18 -17.35 -10.57
C GLN A 128 -4.30 -15.97 -9.92
N ARG A 129 -3.29 -15.54 -9.16
CA ARG A 129 -3.26 -14.19 -8.59
C ARG A 129 -3.11 -13.12 -9.67
N ILE A 130 -2.24 -13.35 -10.65
CA ILE A 130 -2.05 -12.47 -11.82
C ILE A 130 -3.36 -12.35 -12.60
N ASN A 131 -4.02 -13.48 -12.90
CA ASN A 131 -5.29 -13.50 -13.61
C ASN A 131 -6.39 -12.73 -12.85
N GLY A 132 -6.42 -12.82 -11.51
CA GLY A 132 -7.30 -11.98 -10.72
C GLY A 132 -7.03 -10.48 -10.87
N CYS A 133 -5.81 -10.06 -11.23
CA CYS A 133 -5.52 -8.66 -11.58
C CYS A 133 -6.00 -8.32 -13.00
N PHE A 134 -5.81 -9.21 -13.98
CA PHE A 134 -6.36 -9.03 -15.32
C PHE A 134 -7.88 -8.82 -15.29
N GLU A 135 -8.60 -9.67 -14.55
CA GLU A 135 -10.07 -9.62 -14.48
C GLU A 135 -10.58 -8.40 -13.70
N ARG A 136 -9.89 -7.97 -12.64
CA ARG A 136 -10.40 -6.96 -11.70
C ARG A 136 -9.72 -5.59 -11.87
N SER A 137 -8.39 -5.55 -11.81
CA SER A 137 -7.67 -4.27 -11.89
C SER A 137 -7.61 -3.73 -13.33
N LEU A 138 -7.48 -4.64 -14.30
CA LEU A 138 -7.49 -4.29 -15.72
C LEU A 138 -8.88 -4.46 -16.37
N ASN A 139 -9.90 -4.76 -15.56
CA ASN A 139 -11.31 -4.95 -15.99
C ASN A 139 -11.41 -5.80 -17.27
N GLY A 140 -10.67 -6.89 -17.34
CA GLY A 140 -10.44 -7.66 -18.53
C GLY A 140 -10.74 -9.14 -18.38
N LYS A 141 -9.99 -9.97 -19.10
CA LYS A 141 -10.10 -11.42 -19.10
C LYS A 141 -8.78 -12.07 -18.70
N ALA A 142 -8.86 -13.23 -18.04
CA ALA A 142 -7.70 -14.05 -17.72
C ALA A 142 -6.94 -14.46 -19.00
N ILE A 143 -5.62 -14.56 -18.89
CA ILE A 143 -4.75 -15.18 -19.91
C ILE A 143 -4.47 -16.65 -19.54
N ASP A 144 -4.10 -17.44 -20.52
CA ASP A 144 -3.73 -18.84 -20.28
C ASP A 144 -2.54 -18.92 -19.33
N SER A 145 -2.72 -19.67 -18.22
CA SER A 145 -1.69 -19.86 -17.20
C SER A 145 -0.43 -20.57 -17.72
N SER A 146 -0.53 -21.32 -18.81
CA SER A 146 0.60 -22.00 -19.48
C SER A 146 1.26 -21.14 -20.59
N SER A 147 0.69 -19.98 -20.93
CA SER A 147 1.21 -19.12 -21.97
C SER A 147 2.62 -18.62 -21.65
N ARG A 148 3.38 -18.32 -22.72
CA ARG A 148 4.71 -17.73 -22.59
C ARG A 148 4.70 -16.42 -21.83
N GLU A 149 3.65 -15.63 -22.00
CA GLU A 149 3.46 -14.33 -21.37
C GLU A 149 3.27 -14.50 -19.86
N MET A 150 2.40 -15.43 -19.42
CA MET A 150 2.23 -15.73 -18.02
C MET A 150 3.52 -16.24 -17.37
N GLN A 151 4.22 -17.15 -18.04
CA GLN A 151 5.50 -17.68 -17.55
C GLN A 151 6.58 -16.59 -17.48
N ALA A 152 6.59 -15.65 -18.42
CA ALA A 152 7.49 -14.51 -18.40
C ALA A 152 7.20 -13.56 -17.21
N ILE A 153 5.93 -13.22 -16.95
CA ILE A 153 5.54 -12.40 -15.78
C ILE A 153 5.96 -13.08 -14.48
N ILE A 154 5.74 -14.40 -14.37
CA ILE A 154 6.15 -15.18 -13.20
C ILE A 154 7.68 -15.20 -13.05
N ALA A 155 8.42 -15.39 -14.14
CA ALA A 155 9.88 -15.38 -14.13
C ALA A 155 10.43 -14.02 -13.65
N TYR A 156 9.83 -12.92 -14.08
CA TYR A 156 10.18 -11.59 -13.60
C TYR A 156 9.90 -11.42 -12.12
N MET A 157 8.76 -11.88 -11.62
CA MET A 157 8.44 -11.83 -10.18
C MET A 157 9.42 -12.67 -9.36
N HIS A 158 9.84 -13.84 -9.86
CA HIS A 158 10.91 -14.63 -9.25
C HIS A 158 12.23 -13.87 -9.21
N TRP A 159 12.62 -13.27 -10.33
CA TRP A 159 13.85 -12.49 -10.43
C TRP A 159 13.89 -11.30 -9.43
N ILE A 160 12.74 -10.64 -9.19
CA ILE A 160 12.65 -9.57 -8.17
C ILE A 160 12.80 -10.12 -6.76
N GLY A 161 12.18 -11.26 -6.47
CA GLY A 161 12.01 -11.78 -5.11
C GLY A 161 12.98 -12.88 -4.71
N ASP A 162 13.94 -13.28 -5.57
CA ASP A 162 14.84 -14.42 -5.31
C ASP A 162 15.82 -14.19 -4.13
N ASP A 163 16.12 -12.92 -3.79
CA ASP A 163 16.96 -12.58 -2.64
C ASP A 163 16.16 -12.51 -1.32
N VAL A 164 14.85 -12.63 -1.37
CA VAL A 164 14.01 -12.49 -0.18
C VAL A 164 13.98 -13.80 0.60
N PRO A 165 14.38 -13.82 1.88
CA PRO A 165 14.34 -15.03 2.68
C PRO A 165 12.92 -15.58 2.83
N HIS A 166 12.76 -16.91 2.78
CA HIS A 166 11.46 -17.56 2.96
C HIS A 166 10.80 -17.15 4.28
N ASN A 167 9.48 -17.01 4.26
CA ASN A 167 8.64 -16.64 5.41
C ASN A 167 8.92 -15.26 6.02
N ARG A 168 9.56 -14.36 5.29
CA ARG A 168 9.77 -12.98 5.73
C ARG A 168 9.31 -12.00 4.65
N LYS A 169 8.61 -10.95 5.07
CA LYS A 169 8.28 -9.84 4.18
C LYS A 169 9.34 -8.78 4.32
N PRO A 170 9.97 -8.32 3.23
CA PRO A 170 10.90 -7.20 3.31
C PRO A 170 10.17 -5.92 3.68
N LEU A 171 10.89 -5.01 4.32
CA LEU A 171 10.41 -3.64 4.52
C LEU A 171 10.04 -3.03 3.16
N GLY A 172 8.95 -2.28 3.12
CA GLY A 172 8.49 -1.66 1.87
C GLY A 172 7.68 -2.58 0.97
N SER A 173 7.40 -3.86 1.36
CA SER A 173 6.60 -4.74 0.51
C SER A 173 5.12 -4.36 0.49
N GLY A 174 4.53 -4.39 -0.72
CA GLY A 174 3.13 -4.07 -0.94
C GLY A 174 2.82 -2.58 -0.79
N ILE A 175 1.72 -2.26 -0.11
CA ILE A 175 1.25 -0.90 0.15
C ILE A 175 1.34 -0.63 1.65
N MET A 176 1.87 0.53 2.03
CA MET A 176 1.92 0.97 3.43
C MET A 176 0.50 1.16 3.97
N LYS A 177 0.25 0.64 5.15
CA LYS A 177 -1.02 0.88 5.84
C LYS A 177 -0.92 2.17 6.64
N LEU A 178 -1.84 3.08 6.39
CA LEU A 178 -1.97 4.30 7.18
C LEU A 178 -2.77 4.03 8.46
N PRO A 179 -2.53 4.80 9.53
CA PRO A 179 -3.38 4.78 10.71
C PRO A 179 -4.83 5.11 10.36
N TYR A 180 -5.78 4.42 11.00
CA TYR A 180 -7.18 4.74 10.82
C TYR A 180 -7.53 6.11 11.43
N LEU A 181 -8.32 6.89 10.71
CA LEU A 181 -8.85 8.14 11.22
C LEU A 181 -9.84 7.90 12.40
N ASN A 182 -10.03 8.92 13.23
CA ASN A 182 -11.07 8.90 14.26
C ASN A 182 -12.48 9.27 13.71
N ARG A 183 -12.55 9.63 12.44
CA ARG A 183 -13.77 9.97 11.69
C ARG A 183 -13.88 9.10 10.43
N ALA A 184 -15.01 9.15 9.78
CA ALA A 184 -15.10 8.66 8.41
C ALA A 184 -14.22 9.51 7.47
N ALA A 185 -13.68 8.89 6.42
CA ALA A 185 -13.09 9.60 5.31
C ALA A 185 -14.19 10.32 4.52
N ASP A 186 -13.90 11.54 4.07
CA ASP A 186 -14.89 12.46 3.52
C ASP A 186 -14.67 12.69 2.01
N PRO A 187 -15.53 12.17 1.13
CA PRO A 187 -15.41 12.41 -0.30
C PRO A 187 -15.46 13.88 -0.71
N ALA A 188 -16.16 14.75 0.04
CA ALA A 188 -16.23 16.17 -0.28
C ALA A 188 -14.89 16.87 -0.04
N ARG A 189 -14.22 16.56 1.08
CA ARG A 189 -12.83 17.00 1.34
C ARG A 189 -11.87 16.41 0.33
N GLY A 190 -12.03 15.11 0.02
CA GLY A 190 -11.21 14.42 -0.96
C GLY A 190 -11.30 15.03 -2.36
N LYS A 191 -12.48 15.54 -2.76
CA LYS A 191 -12.65 16.28 -4.01
C LYS A 191 -11.75 17.51 -4.06
N ILE A 192 -11.61 18.25 -2.96
CA ILE A 192 -10.75 19.43 -2.89
C ILE A 192 -9.27 19.03 -3.08
N VAL A 193 -8.84 17.94 -2.41
CA VAL A 193 -7.48 17.40 -2.60
C VAL A 193 -7.27 16.96 -4.04
N PHE A 194 -8.23 16.24 -4.62
CA PHE A 194 -8.15 15.79 -6.01
C PHE A 194 -7.98 16.96 -6.99
N MET A 195 -8.78 17.99 -6.86
CA MET A 195 -8.72 19.18 -7.73
C MET A 195 -7.38 19.93 -7.61
N ASN A 196 -6.81 19.98 -6.41
CA ASN A 196 -5.58 20.73 -6.18
C ASN A 196 -4.32 19.94 -6.55
N VAL A 197 -4.34 18.61 -6.44
CA VAL A 197 -3.14 17.78 -6.51
C VAL A 197 -3.18 16.79 -7.67
N CYS A 198 -4.33 16.14 -7.92
CA CYS A 198 -4.40 14.95 -8.77
C CYS A 198 -4.87 15.24 -10.20
N GLN A 199 -5.82 16.16 -10.38
CA GLN A 199 -6.49 16.39 -11.67
C GLN A 199 -5.55 16.84 -12.79
N ARG A 200 -4.42 17.48 -12.46
CA ARG A 200 -3.44 17.93 -13.47
C ARG A 200 -2.87 16.79 -14.32
N CYS A 201 -2.82 15.56 -13.74
CA CYS A 201 -2.36 14.36 -14.42
C CYS A 201 -3.52 13.43 -14.79
N HIS A 202 -4.47 13.24 -13.86
CA HIS A 202 -5.55 12.26 -14.03
C HIS A 202 -6.80 12.82 -14.72
N GLY A 203 -6.77 14.10 -15.16
CA GLY A 203 -7.94 14.77 -15.73
C GLY A 203 -8.95 15.23 -14.66
N LYS A 204 -9.79 16.21 -15.01
CA LYS A 204 -10.77 16.79 -14.05
C LYS A 204 -11.86 15.79 -13.65
N ASP A 205 -12.17 14.86 -14.54
CA ASP A 205 -13.17 13.82 -14.38
C ASP A 205 -12.53 12.44 -14.12
N GLY A 206 -11.23 12.43 -13.76
CA GLY A 206 -10.46 11.22 -13.43
C GLY A 206 -10.27 10.23 -14.59
N GLU A 207 -10.48 10.71 -15.81
CA GLU A 207 -10.46 9.95 -17.06
C GLU A 207 -9.07 9.50 -17.50
N GLY A 208 -8.01 10.05 -16.84
CA GLY A 208 -6.62 9.81 -17.20
C GLY A 208 -6.20 10.55 -18.48
N GLN A 209 -4.98 10.29 -18.92
CA GLN A 209 -4.42 10.83 -20.15
C GLN A 209 -3.83 9.71 -21.00
N LEU A 210 -4.37 9.53 -22.20
CA LEU A 210 -3.81 8.58 -23.17
C LEU A 210 -2.39 9.01 -23.57
N ASN A 211 -1.54 8.05 -23.88
CA ASN A 211 -0.26 8.29 -24.52
C ASN A 211 -0.45 8.75 -25.98
N ALA A 212 0.61 9.26 -26.60
CA ALA A 212 0.53 9.89 -27.94
C ALA A 212 -0.04 8.99 -29.05
N ASN A 213 0.09 7.68 -28.93
CA ASN A 213 -0.39 6.70 -29.93
C ASN A 213 -1.70 6.02 -29.47
N ALA A 214 -2.30 6.46 -28.39
CA ALA A 214 -3.54 5.92 -27.79
C ALA A 214 -3.48 4.40 -27.48
N SER A 215 -2.27 3.80 -27.39
CA SER A 215 -2.12 2.38 -27.05
C SER A 215 -2.30 2.09 -25.56
N GLY A 216 -2.38 3.11 -24.73
CA GLY A 216 -2.54 3.03 -23.28
C GLY A 216 -2.52 4.41 -22.65
N TYR A 217 -2.29 4.47 -21.35
CA TYR A 217 -2.34 5.72 -20.58
C TYR A 217 -0.93 6.15 -20.12
N THR A 218 -0.63 7.43 -20.30
CA THR A 218 0.48 8.10 -19.60
C THR A 218 0.12 8.25 -18.13
N TYR A 219 -1.09 8.74 -17.83
CA TYR A 219 -1.66 8.78 -16.49
C TYR A 219 -2.98 8.01 -16.48
N PRO A 220 -3.12 6.95 -15.66
CA PRO A 220 -4.25 6.06 -15.74
C PRO A 220 -5.56 6.72 -15.28
N PRO A 221 -6.71 6.24 -15.78
CA PRO A 221 -8.02 6.63 -15.26
C PRO A 221 -8.18 6.13 -13.82
N LEU A 222 -8.75 6.96 -12.95
CA LEU A 222 -9.01 6.62 -11.56
C LEU A 222 -10.43 6.10 -11.34
N TRP A 223 -11.37 6.45 -12.23
CA TRP A 223 -12.74 5.97 -12.28
C TRP A 223 -13.25 6.01 -13.72
N GLY A 224 -14.54 5.69 -13.92
CA GLY A 224 -15.17 5.60 -15.25
C GLY A 224 -14.91 4.24 -15.92
N GLU A 225 -15.36 4.12 -17.15
CA GLU A 225 -15.42 2.87 -17.93
C GLU A 225 -14.08 2.14 -18.05
N TYR A 226 -12.99 2.89 -18.20
CA TYR A 226 -11.64 2.33 -18.44
C TYR A 226 -10.79 2.17 -17.18
N SER A 227 -11.37 2.39 -16.01
CA SER A 227 -10.67 2.18 -14.73
C SER A 227 -10.77 0.72 -14.25
N TYR A 228 -10.20 0.46 -13.08
CA TYR A 228 -10.40 -0.81 -12.36
C TYR A 228 -11.85 -0.97 -11.92
N ASN A 229 -12.33 -2.21 -11.87
CA ASN A 229 -13.71 -2.50 -11.47
C ASN A 229 -13.88 -2.65 -9.94
N THR A 230 -15.15 -2.77 -9.51
CA THR A 230 -15.50 -2.86 -8.08
C THR A 230 -14.95 -4.10 -7.36
N GLY A 231 -14.46 -5.11 -8.09
CA GLY A 231 -13.79 -6.28 -7.52
C GLY A 231 -12.28 -6.09 -7.30
N ALA A 232 -11.71 -4.98 -7.75
CA ALA A 232 -10.28 -4.72 -7.64
C ALA A 232 -9.83 -4.48 -6.20
N GLY A 233 -8.54 -4.74 -5.92
CA GLY A 233 -7.94 -4.46 -4.63
C GLY A 233 -7.91 -2.98 -4.28
N PHE A 234 -7.84 -2.10 -5.28
CA PHE A 234 -7.92 -0.66 -5.09
C PHE A 234 -9.33 -0.13 -4.87
N TYR A 235 -10.39 -0.93 -5.04
CA TYR A 235 -11.73 -0.55 -4.56
C TYR A 235 -11.88 -0.75 -3.04
N ARG A 236 -10.75 -0.72 -2.34
CA ARG A 236 -10.65 -0.70 -0.88
C ARG A 236 -9.88 0.55 -0.49
N ILE A 237 -10.58 1.45 0.17
CA ILE A 237 -10.10 2.79 0.50
C ILE A 237 -8.73 2.80 1.20
N SER A 238 -8.44 1.83 2.09
CA SER A 238 -7.14 1.75 2.78
C SER A 238 -5.97 1.50 1.84
N ASN A 239 -6.21 0.76 0.74
CA ASN A 239 -5.17 0.52 -0.27
C ASN A 239 -4.91 1.77 -1.11
N VAL A 240 -5.97 2.47 -1.52
CA VAL A 240 -5.82 3.74 -2.26
C VAL A 240 -5.14 4.78 -1.37
N ALA A 241 -5.58 4.95 -0.12
CA ALA A 241 -5.00 5.91 0.81
C ALA A 241 -3.49 5.67 1.03
N GLY A 242 -3.09 4.43 1.33
CA GLY A 242 -1.68 4.11 1.50
C GLY A 242 -0.86 4.27 0.23
N TYR A 243 -1.44 3.96 -0.93
CA TYR A 243 -0.78 4.11 -2.22
C TYR A 243 -0.56 5.58 -2.59
N VAL A 244 -1.61 6.40 -2.53
CA VAL A 244 -1.49 7.82 -2.92
C VAL A 244 -0.58 8.60 -1.97
N LYS A 245 -0.61 8.30 -0.68
CA LYS A 245 0.27 8.92 0.32
C LYS A 245 1.75 8.79 -0.04
N ASN A 246 2.16 7.61 -0.48
CA ASN A 246 3.57 7.28 -0.64
C ASN A 246 4.08 7.43 -2.08
N ASN A 247 3.20 7.53 -3.08
CA ASN A 247 3.60 7.48 -4.48
C ASN A 247 3.00 8.59 -5.35
N MET A 248 2.12 9.45 -4.81
CA MET A 248 1.46 10.51 -5.57
C MET A 248 1.61 11.89 -4.91
N PRO A 249 1.83 12.95 -5.70
CA PRO A 249 2.00 12.96 -7.16
C PRO A 249 3.22 12.18 -7.61
N PHE A 250 3.09 11.47 -8.74
CA PHE A 250 4.20 10.73 -9.33
C PHE A 250 5.38 11.67 -9.63
N ASP A 251 6.61 11.21 -9.42
CA ASP A 251 7.87 11.98 -9.50
C ASP A 251 8.09 13.05 -8.41
N GLU A 252 7.10 13.33 -7.56
CA GLU A 252 7.25 14.31 -6.48
C GLU A 252 7.20 13.68 -5.08
N ALA A 253 6.33 12.68 -4.92
CA ALA A 253 6.13 12.00 -3.64
C ALA A 253 6.91 10.70 -3.56
N THR A 254 7.46 10.44 -2.39
CA THR A 254 7.99 9.13 -1.99
C THR A 254 7.50 8.82 -0.59
N TYR A 255 7.67 7.56 -0.15
CA TYR A 255 7.32 7.19 1.22
C TYR A 255 8.15 7.93 2.28
N LEU A 256 9.35 8.43 1.94
CA LEU A 256 10.19 9.28 2.80
C LEU A 256 9.78 10.76 2.77
N HIS A 257 9.19 11.20 1.67
CA HIS A 257 8.82 12.60 1.43
C HIS A 257 7.40 12.69 0.84
N PRO A 258 6.36 12.31 1.62
CA PRO A 258 4.98 12.38 1.14
C PRO A 258 4.55 13.85 0.94
N LYS A 259 3.65 14.10 -0.01
CA LYS A 259 3.18 15.44 -0.37
C LYS A 259 1.82 15.80 0.20
N ILE A 260 1.07 14.82 0.67
CA ILE A 260 -0.23 15.00 1.30
C ILE A 260 -0.23 14.38 2.70
N SER A 261 -1.07 14.88 3.60
CA SER A 261 -1.25 14.32 4.94
C SER A 261 -1.97 12.96 4.90
N ASP A 262 -1.97 12.23 6.01
CA ASP A 262 -2.75 10.98 6.12
C ASP A 262 -4.24 11.24 5.95
N GLU A 263 -4.76 12.34 6.52
CA GLU A 263 -6.17 12.72 6.38
C GLU A 263 -6.54 13.01 4.93
N GLU A 264 -5.72 13.78 4.21
CA GLU A 264 -5.91 14.06 2.78
C GLU A 264 -5.84 12.78 1.95
N ALA A 265 -4.95 11.85 2.29
CA ALA A 265 -4.85 10.56 1.59
C ALA A 265 -6.12 9.71 1.78
N TRP A 266 -6.68 9.65 2.99
CA TRP A 266 -7.93 8.98 3.25
C TRP A 266 -9.11 9.65 2.57
N ASP A 267 -9.20 10.98 2.62
CA ASP A 267 -10.30 11.74 2.03
C ASP A 267 -10.28 11.66 0.49
N VAL A 268 -9.10 11.79 -0.15
CA VAL A 268 -9.01 11.64 -1.61
C VAL A 268 -9.28 10.21 -2.07
N ALA A 269 -8.87 9.21 -1.29
CA ALA A 269 -9.22 7.82 -1.56
C ALA A 269 -10.76 7.61 -1.49
N ALA A 270 -11.43 8.22 -0.51
CA ALA A 270 -12.88 8.19 -0.41
C ALA A 270 -13.55 8.86 -1.63
N PHE A 271 -13.02 9.98 -2.09
CA PHE A 271 -13.53 10.64 -3.30
C PHE A 271 -13.36 9.76 -4.54
N ILE A 272 -12.18 9.18 -4.76
CA ILE A 272 -11.91 8.30 -5.90
C ILE A 272 -12.82 7.06 -5.88
N ASP A 273 -12.99 6.42 -4.73
CA ASP A 273 -13.81 5.21 -4.61
C ASP A 273 -15.33 5.51 -4.52
N SER A 274 -15.74 6.77 -4.40
CA SER A 274 -17.14 7.19 -4.54
C SER A 274 -17.59 7.34 -5.99
N GLN A 275 -16.64 7.43 -6.93
CA GLN A 275 -16.97 7.68 -8.34
C GLN A 275 -17.40 6.40 -9.06
N PRO A 276 -18.23 6.52 -10.13
CA PRO A 276 -18.70 5.37 -10.89
C PRO A 276 -17.56 4.63 -11.59
N ARG A 277 -17.68 3.30 -11.67
CA ARG A 277 -16.72 2.41 -12.33
C ARG A 277 -17.38 1.13 -12.77
N PRO A 278 -16.73 0.28 -13.60
CA PRO A 278 -17.29 -0.99 -14.00
C PRO A 278 -17.60 -1.88 -12.79
N GLU A 279 -18.77 -2.50 -12.81
CA GLU A 279 -19.16 -3.46 -11.78
C GLU A 279 -18.50 -4.83 -12.00
N PHE A 280 -18.22 -5.51 -10.92
CA PHE A 280 -17.74 -6.88 -10.92
C PHE A 280 -18.57 -7.74 -9.98
N ASN A 281 -18.91 -8.95 -10.38
CA ASN A 281 -19.65 -9.86 -9.53
C ASN A 281 -18.80 -10.40 -8.40
N VAL A 282 -18.98 -9.86 -7.21
CA VAL A 282 -18.25 -10.23 -5.98
C VAL A 282 -19.03 -11.17 -5.08
N LYS A 283 -20.16 -11.72 -5.51
CA LYS A 283 -21.05 -12.55 -4.69
C LYS A 283 -20.36 -13.76 -4.06
N ASN A 284 -19.38 -14.33 -4.75
CA ASN A 284 -18.63 -15.50 -4.27
C ASN A 284 -17.31 -15.12 -3.58
N ASP A 285 -17.01 -13.83 -3.43
CA ASP A 285 -15.82 -13.38 -2.72
C ASP A 285 -16.02 -13.56 -1.20
N TYR A 286 -14.98 -14.03 -0.53
CA TYR A 286 -14.94 -14.25 0.91
C TYR A 286 -16.00 -15.23 1.41
N PRO A 287 -15.94 -16.52 0.97
CA PRO A 287 -16.86 -17.54 1.46
C PRO A 287 -16.79 -17.71 2.98
N ASP A 288 -15.61 -17.46 3.58
CA ASP A 288 -15.45 -17.24 5.02
C ASP A 288 -15.46 -15.73 5.29
N ILE A 289 -16.62 -15.20 5.65
CA ILE A 289 -16.80 -13.77 5.90
C ILE A 289 -15.94 -13.23 7.05
N SER A 290 -15.49 -14.10 7.99
CA SER A 290 -14.60 -13.69 9.09
C SER A 290 -13.22 -13.24 8.61
N LYS A 291 -12.84 -13.61 7.39
CA LYS A 291 -11.58 -13.23 6.73
C LYS A 291 -11.73 -12.07 5.76
N LYS A 292 -12.94 -11.52 5.64
CA LYS A 292 -13.19 -10.34 4.82
C LYS A 292 -12.48 -9.13 5.43
N PRO A 293 -11.78 -8.31 4.62
CA PRO A 293 -11.19 -7.05 5.11
C PRO A 293 -12.27 -6.10 5.64
N ILE A 294 -11.95 -5.37 6.71
CA ILE A 294 -12.89 -4.46 7.39
C ILE A 294 -13.30 -3.26 6.53
N ASP A 295 -12.53 -2.93 5.52
CA ASP A 295 -12.79 -1.88 4.53
C ASP A 295 -13.30 -2.44 3.20
N ASN A 296 -13.87 -3.65 3.19
CA ASN A 296 -14.55 -4.17 2.01
C ASN A 296 -15.95 -3.54 1.93
N PRO A 297 -16.29 -2.84 0.82
CA PRO A 297 -17.53 -2.08 0.73
C PRO A 297 -18.78 -2.93 0.47
N PHE A 298 -18.67 -4.26 0.43
CA PHE A 298 -19.79 -5.15 0.10
C PHE A 298 -20.07 -6.11 1.25
N GLY A 299 -21.33 -6.16 1.70
CA GLY A 299 -21.81 -7.16 2.65
C GLY A 299 -21.79 -8.61 2.09
N PRO A 300 -22.15 -9.61 2.88
CA PRO A 300 -22.42 -9.53 4.32
C PRO A 300 -21.16 -9.35 5.18
N TYR A 301 -21.33 -8.92 6.45
CA TYR A 301 -20.26 -8.74 7.44
C TYR A 301 -20.49 -9.62 8.66
N THR A 302 -19.45 -9.83 9.47
CA THR A 302 -19.54 -10.55 10.76
C THR A 302 -19.97 -9.66 11.92
N ASP A 303 -20.10 -8.38 11.67
CA ASP A 303 -20.47 -7.34 12.63
C ASP A 303 -21.76 -6.62 12.23
N SER A 304 -22.20 -5.64 12.99
CA SER A 304 -23.43 -4.88 12.77
C SER A 304 -23.23 -3.51 12.12
N PHE A 305 -22.01 -3.19 11.70
CA PHE A 305 -21.74 -1.91 11.07
C PHE A 305 -22.28 -1.87 9.63
N SER A 306 -22.62 -0.67 9.18
CA SER A 306 -23.19 -0.48 7.84
C SER A 306 -22.16 -0.61 6.71
N GLU A 307 -22.62 -0.92 5.49
CA GLU A 307 -21.79 -0.89 4.28
C GLU A 307 -21.07 0.45 4.11
N GLN A 308 -21.74 1.56 4.41
CA GLN A 308 -21.16 2.89 4.35
C GLN A 308 -19.99 3.02 5.31
N GLN A 309 -20.09 2.46 6.53
CA GLN A 309 -18.99 2.48 7.48
C GLN A 309 -17.85 1.55 7.06
N HIS A 310 -18.14 0.40 6.48
CA HIS A 310 -17.14 -0.46 5.85
C HIS A 310 -16.49 0.18 4.62
N LYS A 311 -17.18 1.08 3.94
CA LYS A 311 -16.64 1.78 2.77
C LYS A 311 -15.76 2.98 3.16
N TYR A 312 -16.15 3.77 4.16
CA TYR A 312 -15.52 5.06 4.45
C TYR A 312 -14.98 5.20 5.88
N GLY A 313 -15.22 4.23 6.76
CA GLY A 313 -14.90 4.33 8.19
C GLY A 313 -15.99 5.06 8.98
N PRO A 314 -15.72 5.41 10.27
CA PRO A 314 -14.45 5.15 10.98
C PRO A 314 -14.21 3.66 11.23
N PHE A 315 -12.97 3.19 10.96
CA PHE A 315 -12.64 1.76 11.01
C PHE A 315 -12.25 1.25 12.41
N LYS A 316 -11.81 2.13 13.32
CA LYS A 316 -11.41 1.75 14.68
C LYS A 316 -12.51 0.99 15.43
N PRO A 317 -13.79 1.44 15.43
CA PRO A 317 -14.86 0.71 16.09
C PRO A 317 -15.06 -0.72 15.51
N ILE A 318 -14.94 -0.87 14.19
CA ILE A 318 -15.04 -2.19 13.52
C ILE A 318 -13.88 -3.10 13.98
N GLU A 319 -12.66 -2.57 13.95
CA GLU A 319 -11.48 -3.33 14.40
C GLU A 319 -11.59 -3.79 15.85
N GLU A 320 -12.09 -2.91 16.75
CA GLU A 320 -12.32 -3.24 18.15
C GLU A 320 -13.40 -4.31 18.33
N ALA A 321 -14.49 -4.22 17.58
CA ALA A 321 -15.55 -5.23 17.62
C ALA A 321 -15.04 -6.62 17.17
N ILE A 322 -14.28 -6.68 16.07
CA ILE A 322 -13.69 -7.92 15.58
C ILE A 322 -12.67 -8.49 16.59
N LYS A 323 -11.85 -7.64 17.22
CA LYS A 323 -10.92 -8.07 18.28
C LYS A 323 -11.65 -8.68 19.48
N LYS A 324 -12.81 -8.16 19.86
CA LYS A 324 -13.65 -8.72 20.93
C LYS A 324 -14.23 -10.10 20.54
N LEU A 325 -14.74 -10.24 19.31
CA LEU A 325 -15.28 -11.51 18.82
C LEU A 325 -14.24 -12.65 18.75
N ARG A 326 -12.96 -12.32 18.50
CA ARG A 326 -11.88 -13.32 18.44
C ARG A 326 -11.35 -13.75 19.82
N LYS A 327 -11.70 -13.05 20.90
CA LYS A 327 -11.28 -13.36 22.28
C LYS A 327 -12.28 -14.23 23.00
N ASN A 328 -13.51 -14.32 22.50
CA ASN A 328 -14.58 -15.18 23.00
C ASN A 328 -14.63 -16.47 22.18
#